data_64e45239a274224bc5630c1bcc666838
#
_entry.id   64e45239a274224bc5630c1bcc666838
#
_cell.length_a   1.000
_cell.length_b   1.000
_cell.length_c   1.000
_cell.angle_alpha   90.00
_cell.angle_beta   90.00
_cell.angle_gamma   90.00
#
_symmetry.space_group_name_H-M   'P 1'
#
loop_
_entity.id
_entity.type
_entity.pdbx_description
1 polymer ?
#
loop_
_entity_poly.entity_id
_entity_poly.type
_entity_poly.pdbx_seq_one_letter_code
_entity_poly.pdbx_strand_id
1 'polypeptide(L)'
;MASATPTPSKGGRRRSLDAELNLVPFIDLLSMCICFLLMTAVWMEIGGVNVKQLVGTEAPADVSKSYELDVKYLNPQTLEVNLKRTGDKPKSFKVEGATIEARLVYLRTSIKGFASSLKLNPAAADFKAQMGQVISVGRVTTKAGVTYGEVVTVMDVLRDLGIVSLGLVPVRE
;
A
#
# COMPACT_ATOMS: atom_id res chain seq x y z
N MET A 1 -84.65 -47.98 -23.96
CA MET A 1 -83.23 -48.34 -23.80
C MET A 1 -82.41 -47.14 -24.36
N ALA A 2 -81.92 -46.29 -23.48
CA ALA A 2 -81.15 -45.10 -23.87
C ALA A 2 -79.66 -45.43 -23.68
N SER A 3 -78.93 -45.48 -24.78
CA SER A 3 -77.48 -45.73 -24.84
C SER A 3 -76.77 -44.39 -24.63
N ALA A 4 -76.07 -44.21 -23.51
CA ALA A 4 -75.23 -43.07 -23.23
C ALA A 4 -73.85 -43.31 -23.83
N THR A 5 -73.50 -42.51 -24.83
CA THR A 5 -72.12 -42.50 -25.38
C THR A 5 -71.24 -41.58 -24.52
N PRO A 6 -70.06 -41.99 -24.10
CA PRO A 6 -69.14 -41.12 -23.35
C PRO A 6 -68.47 -40.10 -24.27
N THR A 7 -68.56 -38.86 -23.91
CA THR A 7 -67.86 -37.74 -24.57
C THR A 7 -66.33 -37.86 -24.33
N PRO A 8 -65.48 -37.72 -25.36
CA PRO A 8 -64.01 -37.74 -25.17
C PRO A 8 -63.57 -36.47 -24.44
N SER A 9 -62.89 -36.69 -23.34
CA SER A 9 -62.16 -35.67 -22.56
C SER A 9 -61.14 -34.92 -23.42
N LYS A 10 -61.32 -33.60 -23.48
CA LYS A 10 -60.48 -32.65 -24.19
C LYS A 10 -59.10 -32.63 -23.53
N GLY A 11 -58.14 -33.29 -24.19
CA GLY A 11 -56.74 -33.34 -23.75
C GLY A 11 -56.19 -31.97 -23.49
N GLY A 12 -55.74 -31.76 -22.27
CA GLY A 12 -55.05 -30.54 -21.88
C GLY A 12 -53.77 -30.37 -22.73
N ARG A 13 -53.70 -29.23 -23.41
CA ARG A 13 -52.46 -28.77 -24.05
C ARG A 13 -51.38 -28.67 -22.97
N ARG A 14 -50.49 -29.65 -22.92
CA ARG A 14 -49.19 -29.49 -22.27
C ARG A 14 -48.49 -28.38 -23.06
N ARG A 15 -48.44 -27.18 -22.51
CA ARG A 15 -47.53 -26.15 -22.98
C ARG A 15 -46.14 -26.69 -22.76
N SER A 16 -45.44 -27.00 -23.86
CA SER A 16 -44.01 -27.27 -23.79
C SER A 16 -43.34 -25.99 -23.31
N LEU A 17 -42.79 -26.05 -22.10
CA LEU A 17 -41.96 -24.98 -21.52
C LEU A 17 -40.55 -25.07 -22.08
N ASP A 18 -40.43 -25.34 -23.37
CA ASP A 18 -39.18 -25.10 -24.09
C ASP A 18 -39.11 -23.60 -24.42
N ALA A 19 -39.05 -22.83 -23.36
CA ALA A 19 -38.50 -21.49 -23.48
C ALA A 19 -37.00 -21.68 -23.76
N GLU A 20 -36.62 -21.60 -25.03
CA GLU A 20 -35.20 -21.47 -25.39
C GLU A 20 -34.67 -20.28 -24.59
N LEU A 21 -33.94 -20.59 -23.50
CA LEU A 21 -33.27 -19.58 -22.68
C LEU A 21 -32.24 -18.93 -23.60
N ASN A 22 -32.56 -17.72 -24.04
CA ASN A 22 -31.58 -16.92 -24.78
C ASN A 22 -30.46 -16.53 -23.82
N LEU A 23 -29.35 -17.27 -23.88
CA LEU A 23 -28.17 -17.08 -23.02
C LEU A 23 -27.31 -15.88 -23.44
N VAL A 24 -27.58 -15.31 -24.61
CA VAL A 24 -26.78 -14.18 -25.14
C VAL A 24 -26.74 -12.99 -24.19
N PRO A 25 -27.88 -12.50 -23.62
CA PRO A 25 -27.85 -11.39 -22.67
C PRO A 25 -27.06 -11.72 -21.39
N PHE A 26 -27.05 -12.97 -20.95
CA PHE A 26 -26.26 -13.39 -19.78
C PHE A 26 -24.76 -13.40 -20.06
N ILE A 27 -24.36 -13.86 -21.23
CA ILE A 27 -22.95 -13.84 -21.65
C ILE A 27 -22.45 -12.41 -21.78
N ASP A 28 -23.26 -11.51 -22.31
CA ASP A 28 -22.92 -10.09 -22.44
C ASP A 28 -22.74 -9.41 -21.08
N LEU A 29 -23.66 -9.68 -20.15
CA LEU A 29 -23.58 -9.15 -18.78
C LEU A 29 -22.35 -9.71 -18.05
N LEU A 30 -22.08 -11.00 -18.18
CA LEU A 30 -20.88 -11.62 -17.61
C LEU A 30 -19.60 -11.02 -18.18
N SER A 31 -19.53 -10.84 -19.50
CA SER A 31 -18.38 -10.25 -20.17
C SER A 31 -18.13 -8.83 -19.67
N MET A 32 -19.19 -8.03 -19.52
CA MET A 32 -19.08 -6.67 -19.02
C MET A 32 -18.63 -6.63 -17.56
N CYS A 33 -19.13 -7.55 -16.70
CA CYS A 33 -18.68 -7.69 -15.33
C CYS A 33 -17.19 -8.08 -15.24
N ILE A 34 -16.75 -9.02 -16.06
CA ILE A 34 -15.33 -9.44 -16.08
C ILE A 34 -14.43 -8.28 -16.53
N CYS A 35 -14.79 -7.57 -17.60
CA CYS A 35 -14.04 -6.41 -18.04
C CYS A 35 -13.96 -5.33 -16.98
N PHE A 36 -15.07 -5.06 -16.27
CA PHE A 36 -15.09 -4.08 -15.18
C PHE A 36 -14.21 -4.53 -14.01
N LEU A 37 -14.28 -5.80 -13.62
CA LEU A 37 -13.44 -6.36 -12.55
C LEU A 37 -11.95 -6.32 -12.91
N LEU A 38 -11.58 -6.63 -14.15
CA LEU A 38 -10.20 -6.54 -14.61
C LEU A 38 -9.71 -5.08 -14.61
N MET A 39 -10.55 -4.15 -15.06
CA MET A 39 -10.20 -2.73 -15.06
C MET A 39 -10.03 -2.19 -13.64
N THR A 40 -10.92 -2.56 -12.70
CA THR A 40 -10.78 -2.16 -11.29
C THR A 40 -9.59 -2.83 -10.60
N ALA A 41 -9.28 -4.09 -10.92
CA ALA A 41 -8.12 -4.79 -10.40
C ALA A 41 -6.80 -4.12 -10.81
N VAL A 42 -6.69 -3.71 -12.09
CA VAL A 42 -5.51 -2.96 -12.59
C VAL A 42 -5.35 -1.62 -11.87
N TRP A 43 -6.45 -0.89 -11.63
CA TRP A 43 -6.38 0.37 -10.88
C TRP A 43 -5.96 0.17 -9.42
N MET A 44 -6.38 -0.92 -8.78
CA MET A 44 -5.99 -1.24 -7.41
C MET A 44 -4.50 -1.60 -7.32
N GLU A 45 -3.94 -2.26 -8.32
CA GLU A 45 -2.52 -2.62 -8.35
C GLU A 45 -1.61 -1.39 -8.55
N ILE A 46 -2.05 -0.41 -9.34
CA ILE A 46 -1.34 0.87 -9.52
C ILE A 46 -1.41 1.74 -8.25
N GLY A 47 -2.50 1.66 -7.48
CA GLY A 47 -2.69 2.40 -6.22
C GLY A 47 -2.13 1.69 -4.99
N GLY A 48 -1.75 0.44 -5.11
CA GLY A 48 -1.22 -0.37 -4.02
C GLY A 48 0.22 -0.03 -3.68
N VAL A 49 0.43 1.04 -2.94
CA VAL A 49 1.61 1.13 -2.09
C VAL A 49 1.50 -0.06 -1.14
N ASN A 50 2.38 -1.06 -1.29
CA ASN A 50 2.45 -2.21 -0.41
C ASN A 50 2.75 -1.72 1.02
N VAL A 51 1.71 -1.33 1.73
CA VAL A 51 1.73 -1.19 3.16
C VAL A 51 1.67 -2.62 3.68
N LYS A 52 2.82 -3.25 3.90
CA LYS A 52 2.89 -4.43 4.77
C LYS A 52 2.44 -3.98 6.15
N GLN A 53 1.14 -4.01 6.39
CA GLN A 53 0.62 -4.06 7.75
C GLN A 53 1.14 -5.36 8.34
N LEU A 54 2.10 -5.25 9.23
CA LEU A 54 2.45 -6.29 10.18
C LEU A 54 1.30 -6.44 11.18
N VAL A 55 0.19 -7.02 10.71
CA VAL A 55 -0.83 -7.56 11.60
C VAL A 55 -0.31 -8.93 12.04
N GLY A 56 0.27 -8.95 13.26
CA GLY A 56 0.32 -10.11 14.17
C GLY A 56 0.51 -11.50 13.57
N THR A 57 1.46 -11.69 12.67
CA THR A 57 1.95 -13.01 12.33
C THR A 57 3.38 -13.10 12.89
N GLU A 58 3.65 -14.13 13.66
CA GLU A 58 4.94 -14.41 14.28
C GLU A 58 6.07 -14.09 13.31
N ALA A 59 6.92 -13.13 13.72
CA ALA A 59 8.11 -12.78 12.97
C ALA A 59 8.99 -14.04 12.82
N PRO A 60 9.46 -14.38 11.62
CA PRO A 60 10.46 -15.41 11.48
C PRO A 60 11.67 -15.04 12.36
N ALA A 61 12.20 -16.01 13.04
CA ALA A 61 13.15 -15.92 14.16
C ALA A 61 14.52 -15.25 13.86
N ASP A 62 14.65 -14.49 12.78
CA ASP A 62 15.87 -13.78 12.40
C ASP A 62 15.67 -12.26 12.17
N VAL A 63 14.77 -11.65 12.95
CA VAL A 63 14.55 -10.19 12.99
C VAL A 63 15.59 -9.50 13.90
N SER A 64 16.76 -10.07 14.01
CA SER A 64 17.85 -9.50 14.77
C SER A 64 18.52 -8.40 13.97
N LYS A 65 18.09 -7.15 14.10
CA LYS A 65 18.85 -5.93 13.76
C LYS A 65 18.25 -4.98 12.73
N SER A 66 16.95 -4.99 12.50
CA SER A 66 16.34 -3.98 11.65
C SER A 66 16.03 -2.69 12.43
N TYR A 67 16.25 -1.55 11.79
CA TYR A 67 15.89 -0.23 12.32
C TYR A 67 14.51 0.17 11.80
N GLU A 68 13.74 0.83 12.65
CA GLU A 68 12.56 1.58 12.26
C GLU A 68 12.93 3.05 12.12
N LEU A 69 12.54 3.66 11.00
CA LEU A 69 12.74 5.06 10.72
C LEU A 69 11.42 5.81 10.91
N ASP A 70 11.40 6.77 11.82
CA ASP A 70 10.27 7.68 12.04
C ASP A 70 10.68 9.10 11.64
N VAL A 71 10.03 9.67 10.65
CA VAL A 71 10.20 11.08 10.25
C VAL A 71 8.95 11.83 10.68
N LYS A 72 9.10 12.75 11.63
CA LYS A 72 8.00 13.55 12.18
C LYS A 72 8.16 15.03 11.81
N TYR A 73 7.10 15.62 11.32
CA TYR A 73 7.02 17.06 11.19
C TYR A 73 6.73 17.69 12.56
N LEU A 74 7.71 18.37 13.16
CA LEU A 74 7.50 19.18 14.37
C LEU A 74 6.81 20.49 14.01
N ASN A 75 7.26 21.11 12.93
CA ASN A 75 6.71 22.31 12.32
C ASN A 75 6.85 22.20 10.80
N PRO A 76 6.20 23.08 10.00
CA PRO A 76 6.38 23.08 8.56
C PRO A 76 7.84 23.22 8.09
N GLN A 77 8.73 23.77 8.94
CA GLN A 77 10.13 24.01 8.63
C GLN A 77 11.11 23.05 9.33
N THR A 78 10.62 22.19 10.25
CA THR A 78 11.48 21.34 11.06
C THR A 78 10.99 19.90 11.01
N LEU A 79 11.87 18.99 10.60
CA LEU A 79 11.67 17.55 10.63
C LEU A 79 12.49 16.96 11.77
N GLU A 80 11.92 16.03 12.50
CA GLU A 80 12.61 15.18 13.46
C GLU A 80 12.69 13.76 12.88
N VAL A 81 13.89 13.23 12.78
CA VAL A 81 14.14 11.89 12.30
C VAL A 81 14.59 11.04 13.45
N ASN A 82 13.83 10.01 13.75
CA ASN A 82 14.07 9.05 14.81
C ASN A 82 14.39 7.68 14.20
N LEU A 83 15.53 7.14 14.55
CA LEU A 83 15.94 5.77 14.20
C LEU A 83 15.86 4.93 15.46
N LYS A 84 14.93 3.99 15.48
CA LYS A 84 14.70 3.09 16.60
C LYS A 84 15.09 1.67 16.21
N ARG A 85 15.79 1.00 17.11
CA ARG A 85 16.11 -0.43 17.01
C ARG A 85 15.66 -1.12 18.27
N THR A 86 15.17 -2.36 18.14
CA THR A 86 14.79 -3.18 19.29
C THR A 86 16.03 -3.44 20.15
N GLY A 87 16.00 -2.97 21.41
CA GLY A 87 17.09 -3.15 22.39
C GLY A 87 18.11 -2.02 22.44
N ASP A 88 18.10 -1.05 21.52
CA ASP A 88 19.02 0.10 21.52
C ASP A 88 18.32 1.41 21.87
N LYS A 89 19.09 2.39 22.31
CA LYS A 89 18.58 3.75 22.50
C LYS A 89 18.24 4.38 21.15
N PRO A 90 17.09 5.02 21.00
CA PRO A 90 16.72 5.68 19.76
C PRO A 90 17.73 6.78 19.43
N LYS A 91 18.16 6.85 18.17
CA LYS A 91 18.98 7.95 17.65
C LYS A 91 18.02 8.95 16.99
N SER A 92 18.01 10.18 17.47
CA SER A 92 17.20 11.25 16.90
C SER A 92 18.09 12.39 16.40
N PHE A 93 17.70 12.98 15.29
CA PHE A 93 18.31 14.20 14.79
C PHE A 93 17.23 15.10 14.19
N LYS A 94 17.43 16.40 14.32
CA LYS A 94 16.54 17.40 13.76
C LYS A 94 17.09 17.90 12.45
N VAL A 95 16.20 18.08 11.49
CA VAL A 95 16.48 18.62 10.17
C VAL A 95 15.75 19.95 10.07
N GLU A 96 16.50 21.03 10.00
CA GLU A 96 15.96 22.39 9.90
C GLU A 96 16.36 23.00 8.55
N GLY A 97 15.47 23.76 7.97
CA GLY A 97 15.74 24.45 6.72
C GLY A 97 14.58 25.34 6.30
N ALA A 98 14.90 26.55 5.84
CA ALA A 98 13.92 27.52 5.37
C ALA A 98 13.17 27.02 4.12
N THR A 99 13.86 26.28 3.25
CA THR A 99 13.28 25.69 2.02
C THR A 99 13.19 24.19 2.13
N ILE A 100 12.22 23.61 1.42
CA ILE A 100 12.07 22.15 1.39
C ILE A 100 13.32 21.47 0.83
N GLU A 101 13.93 22.05 -0.21
CA GLU A 101 15.13 21.51 -0.84
C GLU A 101 16.31 21.42 0.13
N ALA A 102 16.55 22.47 0.91
CA ALA A 102 17.60 22.47 1.93
C ALA A 102 17.36 21.36 2.97
N ARG A 103 16.12 21.17 3.40
CA ARG A 103 15.73 20.10 4.33
C ARG A 103 15.96 18.71 3.74
N LEU A 104 15.63 18.52 2.46
CA LEU A 104 15.81 17.22 1.78
C LEU A 104 17.29 16.87 1.59
N VAL A 105 18.12 17.84 1.25
CA VAL A 105 19.58 17.66 1.15
C VAL A 105 20.15 17.27 2.51
N TYR A 106 19.75 17.99 3.57
CA TYR A 106 20.20 17.69 4.92
C TYR A 106 19.72 16.31 5.40
N LEU A 107 18.46 15.97 5.15
CA LEU A 107 17.89 14.66 5.43
C LEU A 107 18.69 13.53 4.74
N ARG A 108 18.95 13.69 3.44
CA ARG A 108 19.73 12.73 2.65
C ARG A 108 21.15 12.56 3.21
N THR A 109 21.80 13.66 3.56
CA THR A 109 23.16 13.63 4.12
C THR A 109 23.20 12.98 5.49
N SER A 110 22.23 13.27 6.35
CA SER A 110 22.14 12.71 7.69
C SER A 110 21.87 11.21 7.66
N ILE A 111 20.97 10.73 6.79
CA ILE A 111 20.70 9.29 6.64
C ILE A 111 21.92 8.56 6.05
N LYS A 112 22.62 9.15 5.07
CA LYS A 112 23.88 8.58 4.54
C LYS A 112 24.98 8.54 5.61
N GLY A 113 25.09 9.57 6.44
CA GLY A 113 26.00 9.60 7.59
C GLY A 113 25.67 8.49 8.60
N PHE A 114 24.40 8.27 8.88
CA PHE A 114 23.95 7.14 9.69
C PHE A 114 24.32 5.79 9.05
N ALA A 115 24.09 5.61 7.75
CA ALA A 115 24.48 4.40 7.03
C ALA A 115 25.98 4.14 7.12
N SER A 116 26.81 5.17 7.01
CA SER A 116 28.27 5.06 7.18
C SER A 116 28.64 4.61 8.60
N SER A 117 27.90 5.03 9.63
CA SER A 117 28.08 4.56 11.01
C SER A 117 27.79 3.07 11.18
N LEU A 118 26.99 2.49 10.29
CA LEU A 118 26.70 1.05 10.19
C LEU A 118 27.68 0.29 9.27
N LYS A 119 28.75 0.93 8.83
CA LYS A 119 29.74 0.41 7.87
C LYS A 119 29.18 0.14 6.47
N LEU A 120 28.04 0.76 6.12
CA LEU A 120 27.51 0.73 4.77
C LEU A 120 28.21 1.80 3.93
N ASN A 121 28.61 1.43 2.70
CA ASN A 121 29.22 2.39 1.79
C ASN A 121 28.15 3.12 0.96
N PRO A 122 27.93 4.42 1.18
CA PRO A 122 26.90 5.18 0.45
C PRO A 122 27.16 5.31 -1.05
N ALA A 123 28.38 5.02 -1.51
CA ALA A 123 28.77 5.07 -2.93
C ALA A 123 28.65 3.71 -3.63
N ALA A 124 28.35 2.64 -2.90
CA ALA A 124 28.22 1.30 -3.48
C ALA A 124 26.95 1.18 -4.34
N ALA A 125 27.01 0.41 -5.43
CA ALA A 125 25.87 0.19 -6.32
C ALA A 125 24.71 -0.55 -5.62
N ASP A 126 25.01 -1.36 -4.62
CA ASP A 126 24.05 -2.13 -3.83
C ASP A 126 23.57 -1.41 -2.54
N PHE A 127 23.98 -0.15 -2.35
CA PHE A 127 23.62 0.65 -1.17
C PHE A 127 22.11 0.66 -0.87
N LYS A 128 21.29 0.83 -1.90
CA LYS A 128 19.82 0.84 -1.75
C LYS A 128 19.29 -0.50 -1.22
N ALA A 129 19.82 -1.61 -1.73
CA ALA A 129 19.42 -2.95 -1.29
C ALA A 129 19.82 -3.20 0.17
N GLN A 130 21.04 -2.80 0.55
CA GLN A 130 21.55 -2.92 1.92
C GLN A 130 20.74 -2.05 2.89
N MET A 131 20.40 -0.82 2.51
CA MET A 131 19.55 0.05 3.32
C MET A 131 18.15 -0.53 3.54
N GLY A 132 17.53 -1.13 2.52
CA GLY A 132 16.25 -1.80 2.63
C GLY A 132 16.26 -3.03 3.55
N GLN A 133 17.41 -3.68 3.72
CA GLN A 133 17.59 -4.78 4.68
C GLN A 133 17.78 -4.26 6.11
N VAL A 134 18.43 -3.11 6.26
CA VAL A 134 18.72 -2.50 7.56
C VAL A 134 17.51 -1.75 8.12
N ILE A 135 16.77 -1.03 7.28
CA ILE A 135 15.58 -0.30 7.67
C ILE A 135 14.35 -1.07 7.19
N SER A 136 13.67 -1.72 8.12
CA SER A 136 12.50 -2.53 7.81
C SER A 136 11.25 -1.70 7.47
N VAL A 137 11.05 -0.60 8.18
CA VAL A 137 9.87 0.26 8.05
C VAL A 137 10.26 1.72 8.20
N GLY A 138 9.80 2.55 7.28
CA GLY A 138 9.84 4.01 7.40
C GLY A 138 8.43 4.55 7.65
N ARG A 139 8.28 5.47 8.60
CA ARG A 139 7.02 6.17 8.87
C ARG A 139 7.23 7.66 8.70
N VAL A 140 6.28 8.31 8.04
CA VAL A 140 6.24 9.77 7.95
C VAL A 140 4.99 10.26 8.68
N THR A 141 5.20 11.00 9.77
CA THR A 141 4.11 11.57 10.57
C THR A 141 3.94 13.03 10.17
N THR A 142 2.76 13.38 9.70
CA THR A 142 2.42 14.74 9.24
C THR A 142 1.90 15.58 10.40
N LYS A 143 1.94 16.92 10.27
CA LYS A 143 1.34 17.89 11.18
C LYS A 143 0.52 18.91 10.38
N ALA A 144 -0.42 19.55 11.06
CA ALA A 144 -1.19 20.65 10.46
C ALA A 144 -0.26 21.74 9.89
N GLY A 145 -0.56 22.22 8.68
CA GLY A 145 0.24 23.22 7.97
C GLY A 145 1.31 22.65 7.04
N VAL A 146 1.48 21.34 6.96
CA VAL A 146 2.37 20.69 5.98
C VAL A 146 1.56 20.31 4.75
N THR A 147 2.05 20.66 3.57
CA THR A 147 1.37 20.31 2.31
C THR A 147 1.61 18.85 1.95
N TYR A 148 0.61 18.22 1.33
CA TYR A 148 0.75 16.84 0.86
C TYR A 148 1.93 16.66 -0.10
N GLY A 149 2.19 17.65 -0.96
CA GLY A 149 3.34 17.64 -1.87
C GLY A 149 4.68 17.53 -1.15
N GLU A 150 4.86 18.25 -0.02
CA GLU A 150 6.09 18.16 0.79
C GLU A 150 6.26 16.76 1.39
N VAL A 151 5.18 16.17 1.87
CA VAL A 151 5.19 14.80 2.43
C VAL A 151 5.62 13.79 1.37
N VAL A 152 5.03 13.88 0.18
CA VAL A 152 5.39 12.98 -0.95
C VAL A 152 6.85 13.16 -1.32
N THR A 153 7.34 14.39 -1.38
CA THR A 153 8.76 14.67 -1.71
C THR A 153 9.72 14.05 -0.68
N VAL A 154 9.36 14.12 0.61
CA VAL A 154 10.14 13.43 1.67
C VAL A 154 10.11 11.91 1.48
N MET A 155 8.94 11.35 1.19
CA MET A 155 8.81 9.90 0.93
C MET A 155 9.63 9.46 -0.28
N ASP A 156 9.68 10.27 -1.34
CA ASP A 156 10.48 9.98 -2.53
C ASP A 156 11.98 9.98 -2.20
N VAL A 157 12.46 10.92 -1.40
CA VAL A 157 13.85 10.92 -0.94
C VAL A 157 14.18 9.68 -0.11
N LEU A 158 13.27 9.24 0.76
CA LEU A 158 13.46 8.02 1.55
C LEU A 158 13.49 6.77 0.66
N ARG A 159 12.63 6.72 -0.35
CA ARG A 159 12.61 5.64 -1.35
C ARG A 159 13.88 5.62 -2.18
N ASP A 160 14.38 6.78 -2.57
CA ASP A 160 15.68 6.92 -3.26
C ASP A 160 16.85 6.39 -2.45
N LEU A 161 16.76 6.46 -1.13
CA LEU A 161 17.75 5.91 -0.21
C LEU A 161 17.60 4.39 0.01
N GLY A 162 16.59 3.76 -0.59
CA GLY A 162 16.37 2.31 -0.52
C GLY A 162 15.34 1.86 0.51
N ILE A 163 14.63 2.79 1.17
CA ILE A 163 13.60 2.46 2.13
C ILE A 163 12.29 2.21 1.38
N VAL A 164 11.97 0.95 1.13
CA VAL A 164 10.82 0.56 0.29
C VAL A 164 9.51 0.57 1.09
N SER A 165 9.57 0.14 2.35
CA SER A 165 8.39 0.04 3.22
C SER A 165 8.13 1.37 3.91
N LEU A 166 7.35 2.25 3.27
CA LEU A 166 7.02 3.58 3.79
C LEU A 166 5.52 3.65 4.14
N GLY A 167 5.23 4.15 5.33
CA GLY A 167 3.86 4.39 5.80
C GLY A 167 3.65 5.85 6.17
N LEU A 168 2.45 6.38 5.90
CA LEU A 168 2.01 7.68 6.35
C LEU A 168 1.18 7.53 7.63
N VAL A 169 1.57 8.24 8.67
CA VAL A 169 0.83 8.27 9.93
C VAL A 169 0.17 9.62 10.08
N PRO A 170 -1.17 9.70 10.07
CA PRO A 170 -1.86 10.95 10.33
C PRO A 170 -1.66 11.34 11.80
N VAL A 171 -1.54 12.63 12.05
CA VAL A 171 -1.54 13.16 13.43
C VAL A 171 -2.93 12.90 14.01
N ARG A 172 -2.97 12.21 15.14
CA ARG A 172 -4.16 12.21 16.01
C ARG A 172 -4.09 13.50 16.82
N GLU A 173 -5.08 14.37 16.60
CA GLU A 173 -5.35 15.51 17.49
C GLU A 173 -5.67 15.03 18.90
#